data_558dcf99c77acc467170ffc5f3fc6a9c
#
_entry.id   558dcf99c77acc467170ffc5f3fc6a9c
#
_cell.length_a   1.000
_cell.length_b   1.000
_cell.length_c   1.000
_cell.angle_alpha   90.00
_cell.angle_beta   90.00
_cell.angle_gamma   90.00
#
_symmetry.space_group_name_H-M   'P 1'
#
loop_
_entity.id
_entity.type
_entity.pdbx_description
1 polymer ?
#
loop_
_entity_poly.entity_id
_entity_poly.type
_entity_poly.pdbx_seq_one_letter_code
_entity_poly.pdbx_strand_id
1 'polypeptide(L)'
;MRRNPIIAALFFLLSLTTGFSQSKTIAERLGYPADSKLLIIHADDLAVAHSEDAASFDALDKHAVTSASIMVPCPWLTEVAAYAKAHPDMDLGLHLTLTSEWKSYRWGPIASKDTVPSLLDPSGYLWPDTDPAKQHIKAEEAEREIRAQIEKALSMGIHPTHLDSHMGVLFARPDLFAVYVKVARAYKLPFLAFLGPDTPKELLALLSPDDVLINGIVMAYPQVPADGWKDFYLNAIKNLKPGVTEFIVHLGHDDAELQAVTADHPDYGAAWRQRDYNVITSPEFKKLLEDNHVILVRWRDLKKLLN
;
A
#
# COMPACT_ATOMS: atom_id res chain seq x y z
N MET A 1 20.14 33.17 -80.17
CA MET A 1 20.12 32.05 -79.20
C MET A 1 20.44 32.62 -77.83
N ARG A 2 19.43 32.85 -77.03
CA ARG A 2 19.58 33.30 -75.62
C ARG A 2 19.29 32.12 -74.67
N ARG A 3 20.31 31.74 -73.89
CA ARG A 3 20.20 30.69 -72.89
C ARG A 3 19.67 31.32 -71.58
N ASN A 4 18.54 30.87 -71.08
CA ASN A 4 18.04 31.19 -69.75
C ASN A 4 18.70 30.28 -68.72
N PRO A 5 19.13 30.79 -67.55
CA PRO A 5 19.57 29.96 -66.44
C PRO A 5 18.35 29.52 -65.60
N ILE A 6 18.24 28.20 -65.33
CA ILE A 6 17.29 27.61 -64.41
C ILE A 6 17.86 27.78 -62.98
N ILE A 7 17.16 28.55 -62.18
CA ILE A 7 17.43 28.70 -60.76
C ILE A 7 16.74 27.54 -60.06
N ALA A 8 17.51 26.57 -59.54
CA ALA A 8 17.01 25.50 -58.66
C ALA A 8 16.87 26.05 -57.23
N ALA A 9 15.65 26.24 -56.78
CA ALA A 9 15.37 26.56 -55.40
C ALA A 9 15.42 25.29 -54.54
N LEU A 10 16.43 25.18 -53.67
CA LEU A 10 16.53 24.13 -52.67
C LEU A 10 15.59 24.46 -51.51
N PHE A 11 14.46 23.73 -51.41
CA PHE A 11 13.59 23.76 -50.23
C PHE A 11 14.22 22.91 -49.15
N PHE A 12 14.76 23.54 -48.11
CA PHE A 12 15.12 22.90 -46.85
C PHE A 12 13.85 22.63 -46.05
N LEU A 13 13.33 21.39 -46.06
CA LEU A 13 12.31 20.96 -45.14
C LEU A 13 12.94 20.82 -43.73
N LEU A 14 12.74 21.82 -42.87
CA LEU A 14 12.96 21.67 -41.44
C LEU A 14 11.87 20.73 -40.89
N SER A 15 12.20 19.49 -40.69
CA SER A 15 11.36 18.54 -39.93
C SER A 15 11.39 18.96 -38.46
N LEU A 16 10.41 19.75 -38.02
CA LEU A 16 10.11 19.97 -36.61
C LEU A 16 9.62 18.64 -36.06
N THR A 17 10.52 17.81 -35.54
CA THR A 17 10.17 16.71 -34.64
C THR A 17 9.72 17.34 -33.33
N THR A 18 8.41 17.50 -33.18
CA THR A 18 7.81 17.72 -31.86
C THR A 18 8.11 16.48 -31.05
N GLY A 19 9.22 16.51 -30.33
CA GLY A 19 9.51 15.49 -29.31
C GLY A 19 8.42 15.60 -28.26
N PHE A 20 7.47 14.67 -28.28
CA PHE A 20 6.65 14.41 -27.09
C PHE A 20 7.64 14.03 -25.99
N SER A 21 7.87 14.94 -25.06
CA SER A 21 8.59 14.61 -23.84
C SER A 21 7.81 13.50 -23.14
N GLN A 22 8.28 12.27 -23.24
CA GLN A 22 7.73 11.15 -22.53
C GLN A 22 7.88 11.48 -21.04
N SER A 23 6.80 11.54 -20.31
CA SER A 23 6.85 11.82 -18.87
C SER A 23 7.76 10.79 -18.19
N LYS A 24 8.69 11.27 -17.35
CA LYS A 24 9.60 10.39 -16.61
C LYS A 24 8.84 9.35 -15.81
N THR A 25 9.29 8.12 -15.86
CA THR A 25 8.79 7.03 -15.00
C THR A 25 9.08 7.35 -13.52
N ILE A 26 8.41 6.68 -12.59
CA ILE A 26 8.73 6.82 -11.15
C ILE A 26 10.19 6.44 -10.88
N ALA A 27 10.70 5.40 -11.53
CA ALA A 27 12.10 4.99 -11.40
C ALA A 27 13.04 6.17 -11.76
N GLU A 28 12.82 6.82 -12.90
CA GLU A 28 13.64 7.98 -13.32
C GLU A 28 13.48 9.20 -12.39
N ARG A 29 12.28 9.41 -11.84
CA ARG A 29 12.03 10.48 -10.86
C ARG A 29 12.76 10.22 -9.54
N LEU A 30 12.97 8.96 -9.18
CA LEU A 30 13.76 8.51 -8.02
C LEU A 30 15.27 8.45 -8.33
N GLY A 31 15.69 8.69 -9.59
CA GLY A 31 17.09 8.69 -9.98
C GLY A 31 17.62 7.33 -10.45
N TYR A 32 16.76 6.37 -10.72
CA TYR A 32 17.11 5.06 -11.25
C TYR A 32 16.89 4.98 -12.78
N PRO A 33 17.53 4.04 -13.48
CA PRO A 33 17.18 3.74 -14.87
C PRO A 33 15.70 3.39 -15.05
N ALA A 34 15.12 3.72 -16.20
CA ALA A 34 13.70 3.51 -16.49
C ALA A 34 13.26 2.03 -16.43
N ASP A 35 14.20 1.11 -16.69
CA ASP A 35 14.00 -0.34 -16.68
C ASP A 35 14.28 -1.00 -15.30
N SER A 36 14.57 -0.22 -14.26
CA SER A 36 14.83 -0.72 -12.92
C SER A 36 13.59 -1.41 -12.31
N LYS A 37 13.83 -2.52 -11.64
CA LYS A 37 12.83 -3.24 -10.84
C LYS A 37 12.89 -2.71 -9.41
N LEU A 38 11.94 -1.86 -9.06
CA LEU A 38 11.83 -1.28 -7.72
C LEU A 38 10.77 -2.04 -6.93
N LEU A 39 11.08 -2.37 -5.69
CA LEU A 39 10.21 -3.16 -4.82
C LEU A 39 10.03 -2.50 -3.46
N ILE A 40 8.79 -2.33 -3.05
CA ILE A 40 8.39 -2.08 -1.67
C ILE A 40 7.96 -3.44 -1.10
N ILE A 41 8.55 -3.88 0.02
CA ILE A 41 8.07 -5.02 0.78
C ILE A 41 7.35 -4.42 1.98
N HIS A 42 6.03 -4.58 2.02
CA HIS A 42 5.14 -3.85 2.90
C HIS A 42 4.41 -4.79 3.86
N ALA A 43 4.56 -4.56 5.16
CA ALA A 43 3.86 -5.31 6.20
C ALA A 43 2.58 -4.56 6.60
N ASP A 44 1.41 -5.16 6.31
CA ASP A 44 0.10 -4.66 6.74
C ASP A 44 -0.19 -5.01 8.21
N ASP A 45 -1.23 -4.39 8.76
CA ASP A 45 -1.95 -4.74 9.99
C ASP A 45 -1.22 -4.45 11.31
N LEU A 46 -0.20 -3.61 11.38
CA LEU A 46 0.38 -3.23 12.66
C LEU A 46 -0.68 -2.67 13.61
N ALA A 47 -0.51 -2.90 14.90
CA ALA A 47 -1.38 -2.56 16.01
C ALA A 47 -2.58 -3.49 16.22
N VAL A 48 -2.80 -4.48 15.38
CA VAL A 48 -3.94 -5.39 15.57
C VAL A 48 -3.70 -6.38 16.70
N ALA A 49 -2.50 -6.98 16.81
CA ALA A 49 -2.11 -7.88 17.89
C ALA A 49 -0.60 -7.78 18.16
N HIS A 50 -0.17 -8.07 19.40
CA HIS A 50 1.25 -8.04 19.76
C HIS A 50 2.10 -9.00 18.91
N SER A 51 1.57 -10.18 18.63
CA SER A 51 2.25 -11.19 17.80
C SER A 51 2.55 -10.71 16.38
N GLU A 52 1.70 -9.83 15.82
CA GLU A 52 1.90 -9.19 14.52
C GLU A 52 2.90 -8.04 14.62
N ASP A 53 2.76 -7.19 15.65
CA ASP A 53 3.69 -6.10 15.90
C ASP A 53 5.11 -6.64 16.10
N ALA A 54 5.30 -7.67 16.94
CA ALA A 54 6.59 -8.28 17.19
C ALA A 54 7.25 -8.84 15.93
N ALA A 55 6.50 -9.55 15.08
CA ALA A 55 7.00 -10.08 13.83
C ALA A 55 7.36 -8.97 12.83
N SER A 56 6.52 -7.94 12.75
CA SER A 56 6.72 -6.81 11.83
C SER A 56 7.89 -5.92 12.26
N PHE A 57 8.04 -5.66 13.56
CA PHE A 57 9.19 -4.90 14.08
C PHE A 57 10.50 -5.64 13.85
N ASP A 58 10.54 -6.95 14.11
CA ASP A 58 11.72 -7.76 13.83
C ASP A 58 12.09 -7.74 12.34
N ALA A 59 11.10 -7.83 11.45
CA ALA A 59 11.32 -7.75 10.01
C ALA A 59 11.78 -6.36 9.54
N LEU A 60 11.26 -5.28 10.12
CA LEU A 60 11.70 -3.91 9.88
C LEU A 60 13.15 -3.70 10.34
N ASP A 61 13.47 -4.13 11.56
CA ASP A 61 14.81 -3.98 12.16
C ASP A 61 15.88 -4.78 11.38
N LYS A 62 15.50 -5.93 10.82
CA LYS A 62 16.33 -6.74 9.92
C LYS A 62 16.38 -6.22 8.48
N HIS A 63 15.63 -5.17 8.16
CA HIS A 63 15.44 -4.68 6.78
C HIS A 63 14.93 -5.77 5.81
N ALA A 64 14.17 -6.72 6.33
CA ALA A 64 13.48 -7.74 5.54
C ALA A 64 12.20 -7.19 4.89
N VAL A 65 11.56 -6.22 5.53
CA VAL A 65 10.53 -5.36 4.94
C VAL A 65 11.02 -3.91 4.89
N THR A 66 10.49 -3.14 3.96
CA THR A 66 10.91 -1.74 3.73
C THR A 66 9.89 -0.72 4.21
N SER A 67 8.68 -1.17 4.49
CA SER A 67 7.54 -0.35 4.90
C SER A 67 6.54 -1.16 5.70
N ALA A 68 5.69 -0.49 6.47
CA ALA A 68 4.56 -1.11 7.15
C ALA A 68 3.41 -0.11 7.32
N SER A 69 2.18 -0.60 7.56
CA SER A 69 1.03 0.26 7.82
C SER A 69 0.24 -0.14 9.06
N ILE A 70 -0.36 0.87 9.71
CA ILE A 70 -0.86 0.81 11.08
C ILE A 70 -2.39 0.89 11.08
N MET A 71 -3.05 -0.07 11.70
CA MET A 71 -4.49 -0.08 11.99
C MET A 71 -4.79 0.75 13.25
N VAL A 72 -4.99 2.04 13.07
CA VAL A 72 -5.16 2.99 14.20
C VAL A 72 -6.31 2.65 15.16
N PRO A 73 -7.45 2.07 14.71
CA PRO A 73 -8.52 1.67 15.62
C PRO A 73 -8.19 0.47 16.53
N CYS A 74 -7.08 -0.22 16.29
CA CYS A 74 -6.77 -1.47 16.96
C CYS A 74 -6.06 -1.28 18.31
N PRO A 75 -6.19 -2.26 19.23
CA PRO A 75 -5.80 -2.09 20.64
C PRO A 75 -4.32 -1.91 20.90
N TRP A 76 -3.43 -2.45 20.05
CA TRP A 76 -1.97 -2.39 20.26
C TRP A 76 -1.31 -1.12 19.70
N LEU A 77 -2.10 -0.13 19.27
CA LEU A 77 -1.59 1.14 18.75
C LEU A 77 -0.56 1.83 19.66
N THR A 78 -0.67 1.65 20.99
CA THR A 78 0.28 2.24 21.95
C THR A 78 1.67 1.64 21.82
N GLU A 79 1.77 0.34 21.55
CA GLU A 79 3.05 -0.34 21.30
C GLU A 79 3.69 0.18 20.02
N VAL A 80 2.91 0.26 18.94
CA VAL A 80 3.38 0.79 17.66
C VAL A 80 3.83 2.25 17.79
N ALA A 81 3.12 3.08 18.56
CA ALA A 81 3.53 4.46 18.82
C ALA A 81 4.88 4.55 19.58
N ALA A 82 5.11 3.64 20.52
CA ALA A 82 6.39 3.55 21.22
C ALA A 82 7.54 3.14 20.27
N TYR A 83 7.28 2.16 19.40
CA TYR A 83 8.23 1.73 18.37
C TYR A 83 8.53 2.86 17.37
N ALA A 84 7.50 3.53 16.84
CA ALA A 84 7.67 4.66 15.92
C ALA A 84 8.50 5.79 16.52
N LYS A 85 8.33 6.08 17.83
CA LYS A 85 9.10 7.08 18.54
C LYS A 85 10.58 6.68 18.70
N ALA A 86 10.84 5.40 18.93
CA ALA A 86 12.21 4.87 19.07
C ALA A 86 12.93 4.77 17.70
N HIS A 87 12.17 4.61 16.61
CA HIS A 87 12.69 4.39 15.27
C HIS A 87 12.11 5.43 14.25
N PRO A 88 12.49 6.73 14.37
CA PRO A 88 11.87 7.81 13.58
C PRO A 88 12.11 7.71 12.06
N ASP A 89 13.11 6.90 11.68
CA ASP A 89 13.45 6.68 10.25
C ASP A 89 12.73 5.48 9.61
N MET A 90 11.95 4.73 10.39
CA MET A 90 11.14 3.64 9.83
C MET A 90 10.01 4.19 8.95
N ASP A 91 9.70 3.45 7.91
CA ASP A 91 8.67 3.80 6.95
C ASP A 91 7.32 3.23 7.40
N LEU A 92 6.58 4.02 8.16
CA LEU A 92 5.30 3.64 8.75
C LEU A 92 4.18 4.48 8.14
N GLY A 93 3.23 3.82 7.47
CA GLY A 93 2.00 4.40 6.94
C GLY A 93 0.80 4.14 7.84
N LEU A 94 -0.39 4.50 7.35
CA LEU A 94 -1.64 4.15 8.02
C LEU A 94 -2.48 3.24 7.13
N HIS A 95 -2.84 2.08 7.69
CA HIS A 95 -3.78 1.11 7.15
C HIS A 95 -5.19 1.56 7.49
N LEU A 96 -5.76 2.44 6.67
CA LEU A 96 -7.05 3.08 6.94
C LEU A 96 -8.14 2.03 7.07
N THR A 97 -8.65 1.89 8.28
CA THR A 97 -9.45 0.75 8.72
C THR A 97 -10.92 1.13 8.84
N LEU A 98 -11.78 0.52 8.02
CA LEU A 98 -13.23 0.71 8.03
C LEU A 98 -14.01 -0.59 8.25
N THR A 99 -13.31 -1.69 8.51
CA THR A 99 -13.86 -3.02 8.81
C THR A 99 -13.24 -3.60 10.07
N SER A 100 -13.89 -4.63 10.64
CA SER A 100 -13.43 -5.36 11.81
C SER A 100 -13.91 -6.80 11.68
N GLU A 101 -13.12 -7.65 11.03
CA GLU A 101 -13.52 -8.93 10.46
C GLU A 101 -13.52 -10.09 11.47
N TRP A 102 -12.70 -10.02 12.53
CA TRP A 102 -12.55 -11.15 13.44
C TRP A 102 -13.73 -11.27 14.41
N LYS A 103 -14.22 -12.47 14.61
CA LYS A 103 -15.46 -12.75 15.32
C LYS A 103 -15.41 -12.38 16.81
N SER A 104 -14.33 -12.74 17.48
CA SER A 104 -14.18 -12.60 18.94
C SER A 104 -13.30 -11.45 19.37
N TYR A 105 -12.65 -10.79 18.41
CA TYR A 105 -11.74 -9.69 18.66
C TYR A 105 -12.08 -8.54 17.69
N ARG A 106 -12.88 -7.61 18.18
CA ARG A 106 -13.53 -6.57 17.36
C ARG A 106 -13.12 -5.17 17.83
N TRP A 107 -12.99 -4.27 16.88
CA TRP A 107 -12.71 -2.85 17.13
C TRP A 107 -13.78 -1.95 16.51
N GLY A 108 -13.88 -0.74 17.06
CA GLY A 108 -14.78 0.31 16.58
C GLY A 108 -14.02 1.47 15.94
N PRO A 109 -14.72 2.50 15.48
CA PRO A 109 -14.11 3.68 14.89
C PRO A 109 -13.38 4.53 15.94
N ILE A 110 -12.45 5.36 15.48
CA ILE A 110 -11.79 6.42 16.26
C ILE A 110 -12.71 7.63 16.46
N ALA A 111 -13.48 7.98 15.43
CA ALA A 111 -14.51 9.01 15.54
C ALA A 111 -15.62 8.60 16.50
N SER A 112 -16.30 9.57 17.10
CA SER A 112 -17.46 9.27 17.96
C SER A 112 -18.53 8.52 17.16
N LYS A 113 -19.01 7.39 17.71
CA LYS A 113 -19.97 6.47 17.05
C LYS A 113 -21.24 7.16 16.56
N ASP A 114 -21.71 8.16 17.26
CA ASP A 114 -22.88 8.98 16.90
C ASP A 114 -22.62 9.86 15.67
N THR A 115 -21.37 10.10 15.31
CA THR A 115 -21.01 10.90 14.14
C THR A 115 -20.72 10.06 12.89
N VAL A 116 -20.58 8.74 13.05
CA VAL A 116 -20.27 7.77 11.99
C VAL A 116 -21.15 6.52 12.05
N PRO A 117 -22.47 6.66 12.24
CA PRO A 117 -23.36 5.51 12.46
C PRO A 117 -23.41 4.53 11.28
N SER A 118 -23.15 4.98 10.06
CA SER A 118 -23.15 4.09 8.88
C SER A 118 -21.93 3.15 8.83
N LEU A 119 -20.89 3.43 9.61
CA LEU A 119 -19.73 2.56 9.73
C LEU A 119 -19.94 1.39 10.69
N LEU A 120 -21.03 1.40 11.43
CA LEU A 120 -21.27 0.45 12.53
C LEU A 120 -22.22 -0.67 12.13
N ASP A 121 -21.85 -1.89 12.50
CA ASP A 121 -22.77 -3.03 12.49
C ASP A 121 -23.79 -2.93 13.65
N PRO A 122 -24.82 -3.80 13.70
CA PRO A 122 -25.80 -3.80 14.79
C PRO A 122 -25.22 -4.02 16.19
N SER A 123 -23.99 -4.53 16.30
CA SER A 123 -23.28 -4.73 17.57
C SER A 123 -22.43 -3.52 17.97
N GLY A 124 -22.36 -2.49 17.15
CA GLY A 124 -21.64 -1.24 17.41
C GLY A 124 -20.14 -1.30 17.15
N TYR A 125 -19.67 -2.27 16.34
CA TYR A 125 -18.31 -2.36 15.80
C TYR A 125 -18.29 -1.93 14.33
N LEU A 126 -17.12 -1.74 13.75
CA LEU A 126 -17.00 -1.59 12.30
C LEU A 126 -17.53 -2.84 11.59
N TRP A 127 -17.99 -2.72 10.35
CA TRP A 127 -18.53 -3.83 9.57
C TRP A 127 -17.54 -5.00 9.48
N PRO A 128 -18.01 -6.26 9.50
CA PRO A 128 -17.10 -7.42 9.52
C PRO A 128 -16.50 -7.77 8.17
N ASP A 129 -16.96 -7.13 7.07
CA ASP A 129 -16.48 -7.45 5.72
C ASP A 129 -16.67 -6.26 4.79
N THR A 130 -15.96 -6.31 3.66
CA THR A 130 -16.03 -5.30 2.59
C THR A 130 -17.42 -5.19 1.97
N ASP A 131 -18.14 -6.29 1.78
CA ASP A 131 -19.48 -6.27 1.16
C ASP A 131 -20.52 -5.51 1.98
N PRO A 132 -20.75 -5.80 3.28
CA PRO A 132 -21.63 -4.98 4.09
C PRO A 132 -21.10 -3.55 4.28
N ALA A 133 -19.81 -3.34 4.42
CA ALA A 133 -19.20 -2.01 4.47
C ALA A 133 -19.54 -1.19 3.22
N LYS A 134 -19.33 -1.76 2.04
CA LYS A 134 -19.68 -1.17 0.74
C LYS A 134 -21.15 -0.78 0.64
N GLN A 135 -22.07 -1.55 1.23
CA GLN A 135 -23.51 -1.29 1.15
C GLN A 135 -23.97 -0.17 2.08
N HIS A 136 -23.35 -0.01 3.24
CA HIS A 136 -23.86 0.84 4.31
C HIS A 136 -23.08 2.13 4.49
N ILE A 137 -21.76 2.12 4.28
CA ILE A 137 -20.90 3.26 4.58
C ILE A 137 -21.25 4.46 3.70
N LYS A 138 -21.47 5.61 4.35
CA LYS A 138 -21.61 6.92 3.69
C LYS A 138 -20.22 7.58 3.56
N ALA A 139 -19.95 8.13 2.39
CA ALA A 139 -18.65 8.70 2.06
C ALA A 139 -18.22 9.83 3.02
N GLU A 140 -19.16 10.67 3.46
CA GLU A 140 -18.89 11.74 4.42
C GLU A 140 -18.54 11.24 5.83
N GLU A 141 -19.09 10.07 6.22
CA GLU A 141 -18.76 9.42 7.49
C GLU A 141 -17.42 8.70 7.39
N ALA A 142 -17.13 8.05 6.24
CA ALA A 142 -15.81 7.49 5.95
C ALA A 142 -14.73 8.58 5.99
N GLU A 143 -14.95 9.75 5.38
CA GLU A 143 -14.00 10.87 5.45
C GLU A 143 -13.73 11.30 6.89
N ARG A 144 -14.78 11.39 7.71
CA ARG A 144 -14.65 11.76 9.12
C ARG A 144 -13.81 10.77 9.89
N GLU A 145 -14.04 9.49 9.67
CA GLU A 145 -13.30 8.41 10.33
C GLU A 145 -11.83 8.38 9.91
N ILE A 146 -11.53 8.37 8.61
CA ILE A 146 -10.13 8.28 8.19
C ILE A 146 -9.32 9.51 8.58
N ARG A 147 -9.93 10.71 8.65
CA ARG A 147 -9.29 11.88 9.24
C ARG A 147 -9.06 11.71 10.74
N ALA A 148 -10.02 11.15 11.48
CA ALA A 148 -9.85 10.87 12.90
C ALA A 148 -8.71 9.87 13.14
N GLN A 149 -8.55 8.86 12.30
CA GLN A 149 -7.42 7.93 12.38
C GLN A 149 -6.07 8.65 12.16
N ILE A 150 -5.97 9.50 11.14
CA ILE A 150 -4.75 10.28 10.88
C ILE A 150 -4.42 11.20 12.06
N GLU A 151 -5.39 11.97 12.54
CA GLU A 151 -5.19 12.89 13.66
C GLU A 151 -4.84 12.15 14.97
N LYS A 152 -5.44 10.98 15.18
CA LYS A 152 -5.08 10.12 16.33
C LYS A 152 -3.64 9.65 16.25
N ALA A 153 -3.19 9.18 15.10
CA ALA A 153 -1.80 8.78 14.89
C ALA A 153 -0.83 9.96 15.14
N LEU A 154 -1.11 11.12 14.56
CA LEU A 154 -0.32 12.34 14.76
C LEU A 154 -0.26 12.76 16.24
N SER A 155 -1.38 12.67 16.96
CA SER A 155 -1.46 12.99 18.38
C SER A 155 -0.62 12.07 19.27
N MET A 156 -0.32 10.86 18.78
CA MET A 156 0.56 9.89 19.44
C MET A 156 2.03 9.96 18.99
N GLY A 157 2.36 10.94 18.13
CA GLY A 157 3.71 11.13 17.61
C GLY A 157 4.06 10.21 16.44
N ILE A 158 3.09 9.54 15.84
CA ILE A 158 3.26 8.78 14.59
C ILE A 158 3.11 9.75 13.41
N HIS A 159 4.14 9.87 12.59
CA HIS A 159 4.16 10.71 11.40
C HIS A 159 4.08 9.84 10.14
N PRO A 160 2.89 9.59 9.59
CA PRO A 160 2.72 8.64 8.52
C PRO A 160 3.48 9.05 7.25
N THR A 161 4.01 8.04 6.56
CA THR A 161 4.73 8.22 5.30
C THR A 161 3.82 8.04 4.09
N HIS A 162 2.76 7.26 4.22
CA HIS A 162 1.78 6.95 3.17
C HIS A 162 0.45 6.50 3.79
N LEU A 163 -0.53 6.27 2.91
CA LEU A 163 -1.83 5.69 3.27
C LEU A 163 -2.13 4.49 2.38
N ASP A 164 -2.80 3.49 2.93
CA ASP A 164 -3.42 2.38 2.22
C ASP A 164 -4.80 2.05 2.80
N SER A 165 -5.42 0.93 2.45
CA SER A 165 -6.80 0.63 2.85
C SER A 165 -6.95 -0.81 3.28
N HIS A 166 -7.20 -1.02 4.57
CA HIS A 166 -7.53 -2.34 5.13
C HIS A 166 -8.69 -2.99 4.35
N MET A 167 -8.49 -4.26 3.96
CA MET A 167 -9.43 -5.05 3.13
C MET A 167 -9.90 -4.35 1.84
N GLY A 168 -9.22 -3.28 1.39
CA GLY A 168 -9.56 -2.56 0.18
C GLY A 168 -10.89 -1.82 0.19
N VAL A 169 -11.50 -1.55 1.35
CA VAL A 169 -12.83 -0.91 1.47
C VAL A 169 -12.91 0.42 0.73
N LEU A 170 -11.84 1.23 0.76
CA LEU A 170 -11.78 2.52 0.10
C LEU A 170 -11.72 2.41 -1.44
N PHE A 171 -11.44 1.22 -1.99
CA PHE A 171 -11.49 0.95 -3.43
C PHE A 171 -12.84 0.37 -3.88
N ALA A 172 -13.73 -0.01 -2.94
CA ALA A 172 -14.95 -0.75 -3.23
C ALA A 172 -16.00 0.08 -3.98
N ARG A 173 -15.94 1.43 -3.92
CA ARG A 173 -16.86 2.36 -4.60
C ARG A 173 -16.13 3.64 -4.99
N PRO A 174 -16.53 4.30 -6.11
CA PRO A 174 -15.90 5.55 -6.57
C PRO A 174 -15.97 6.70 -5.56
N ASP A 175 -17.06 6.84 -4.80
CA ASP A 175 -17.20 7.90 -3.80
C ASP A 175 -16.31 7.68 -2.57
N LEU A 176 -16.11 6.42 -2.14
CA LEU A 176 -15.15 6.09 -1.08
C LEU A 176 -13.70 6.32 -1.55
N PHE A 177 -13.40 5.94 -2.80
CA PHE A 177 -12.09 6.21 -3.38
C PHE A 177 -11.83 7.72 -3.55
N ALA A 178 -12.85 8.49 -3.93
CA ALA A 178 -12.74 9.95 -4.00
C ALA A 178 -12.41 10.58 -2.63
N VAL A 179 -13.02 10.07 -1.55
CA VAL A 179 -12.68 10.46 -0.18
C VAL A 179 -11.24 10.12 0.17
N TYR A 180 -10.79 8.91 -0.15
CA TYR A 180 -9.42 8.46 0.08
C TYR A 180 -8.39 9.37 -0.58
N VAL A 181 -8.53 9.60 -1.89
CA VAL A 181 -7.66 10.49 -2.67
C VAL A 181 -7.69 11.93 -2.12
N LYS A 182 -8.89 12.46 -1.82
CA LYS A 182 -9.06 13.81 -1.25
C LYS A 182 -8.31 13.96 0.06
N VAL A 183 -8.42 12.99 0.96
CA VAL A 183 -7.78 13.02 2.28
C VAL A 183 -6.26 12.86 2.13
N ALA A 184 -5.79 11.92 1.33
CA ALA A 184 -4.36 11.73 1.08
C ALA A 184 -3.69 13.02 0.57
N ARG A 185 -4.30 13.68 -0.41
CA ARG A 185 -3.81 14.97 -0.94
C ARG A 185 -3.85 16.08 0.12
N ALA A 186 -4.88 16.13 0.95
CA ALA A 186 -5.00 17.14 2.01
C ALA A 186 -3.87 17.03 3.07
N TYR A 187 -3.43 15.82 3.36
CA TYR A 187 -2.32 15.57 4.29
C TYR A 187 -0.95 15.46 3.58
N LYS A 188 -0.89 15.64 2.26
CA LYS A 188 0.32 15.51 1.43
C LYS A 188 1.01 14.16 1.64
N LEU A 189 0.23 13.10 1.61
CA LEU A 189 0.70 11.74 1.73
C LEU A 189 0.50 11.00 0.40
N PRO A 190 1.53 10.27 -0.08
CA PRO A 190 1.30 9.31 -1.14
C PRO A 190 0.35 8.23 -0.62
N PHE A 191 -0.33 7.57 -1.52
CA PHE A 191 -1.31 6.57 -1.16
C PHE A 191 -1.21 5.38 -2.11
N LEU A 192 -1.53 4.20 -1.60
CA LEU A 192 -1.59 3.01 -2.43
C LEU A 192 -2.66 3.20 -3.51
N ALA A 193 -2.21 3.29 -4.75
CA ALA A 193 -3.03 3.18 -5.95
C ALA A 193 -2.17 2.63 -7.08
N PHE A 194 -2.73 1.76 -7.88
CA PHE A 194 -2.03 1.17 -9.01
C PHE A 194 -2.88 1.21 -10.27
N LEU A 195 -2.20 1.24 -11.42
CA LEU A 195 -2.83 1.18 -12.72
C LEU A 195 -2.74 -0.25 -13.27
N GLY A 196 -3.78 -1.03 -13.02
CA GLY A 196 -3.93 -2.36 -13.60
C GLY A 196 -4.88 -2.37 -14.80
N PRO A 197 -4.82 -3.39 -15.64
CA PRO A 197 -5.73 -3.52 -16.79
C PRO A 197 -7.20 -3.59 -16.38
N ASP A 198 -7.49 -4.06 -15.18
CA ASP A 198 -8.83 -4.23 -14.63
C ASP A 198 -9.27 -3.08 -13.72
N THR A 199 -8.46 -2.02 -13.57
CA THR A 199 -8.85 -0.87 -12.74
C THR A 199 -10.05 -0.16 -13.35
N PRO A 200 -11.16 0.01 -12.61
CA PRO A 200 -12.36 0.69 -13.11
C PRO A 200 -12.05 2.11 -13.60
N LYS A 201 -12.59 2.49 -14.74
CA LYS A 201 -12.36 3.82 -15.34
C LYS A 201 -12.80 4.96 -14.43
N GLU A 202 -13.83 4.74 -13.64
CA GLU A 202 -14.37 5.67 -12.67
C GLU A 202 -13.35 5.98 -11.56
N LEU A 203 -12.55 5.01 -11.14
CA LEU A 203 -11.46 5.22 -10.18
C LEU A 203 -10.28 5.94 -10.85
N LEU A 204 -9.93 5.54 -12.07
CA LEU A 204 -8.85 6.19 -12.83
C LEU A 204 -9.12 7.68 -13.05
N ALA A 205 -10.38 8.07 -13.27
CA ALA A 205 -10.77 9.46 -13.47
C ALA A 205 -10.58 10.36 -12.23
N LEU A 206 -10.41 9.76 -11.05
CA LEU A 206 -10.16 10.48 -9.78
C LEU A 206 -8.68 10.77 -9.54
N LEU A 207 -7.80 10.07 -10.26
CA LEU A 207 -6.35 10.23 -10.16
C LEU A 207 -5.85 11.38 -11.03
N SER A 208 -4.73 11.96 -10.66
CA SER A 208 -4.06 13.04 -11.38
C SER A 208 -2.63 12.65 -11.77
N PRO A 209 -2.01 13.35 -12.74
CA PRO A 209 -0.61 13.14 -13.09
C PRO A 209 0.38 13.40 -11.94
N ASP A 210 -0.04 14.14 -10.92
CA ASP A 210 0.78 14.46 -9.74
C ASP A 210 0.75 13.35 -8.68
N ASP A 211 -0.22 12.43 -8.76
CA ASP A 211 -0.28 11.29 -7.84
C ASP A 211 0.84 10.29 -8.14
N VAL A 212 1.39 9.71 -7.10
CA VAL A 212 2.43 8.69 -7.22
C VAL A 212 1.77 7.32 -7.28
N LEU A 213 1.73 6.74 -8.49
CA LEU A 213 1.07 5.47 -8.74
C LEU A 213 2.09 4.35 -8.91
N ILE A 214 1.91 3.24 -8.22
CA ILE A 214 2.77 2.05 -8.40
C ILE A 214 2.32 1.22 -9.61
N ASN A 215 3.19 0.32 -10.08
CA ASN A 215 2.97 -0.46 -11.30
C ASN A 215 2.30 -1.80 -11.06
N GLY A 216 2.34 -2.31 -9.83
CA GLY A 216 1.73 -3.61 -9.49
C GLY A 216 1.75 -3.91 -8.01
N ILE A 217 0.91 -4.87 -7.64
CA ILE A 217 0.81 -5.43 -6.29
C ILE A 217 1.00 -6.93 -6.39
N VAL A 218 1.70 -7.50 -5.43
CA VAL A 218 1.81 -8.95 -5.20
C VAL A 218 1.44 -9.22 -3.75
N MET A 219 0.52 -10.13 -3.53
CA MET A 219 0.09 -10.58 -2.21
C MET A 219 -0.28 -12.06 -2.30
N ALA A 220 0.04 -12.85 -1.30
CA ALA A 220 -0.47 -14.21 -1.22
C ALA A 220 -2.01 -14.17 -1.04
N TYR A 221 -2.69 -15.17 -1.57
CA TYR A 221 -4.15 -15.26 -1.58
C TYR A 221 -4.58 -16.71 -1.23
N PRO A 222 -5.84 -16.94 -0.84
CA PRO A 222 -6.28 -18.23 -0.29
C PRO A 222 -6.01 -19.47 -1.16
N GLN A 223 -5.84 -19.29 -2.48
CA GLN A 223 -5.54 -20.40 -3.39
C GLN A 223 -4.05 -20.77 -3.42
N VAL A 224 -3.16 -20.01 -2.79
CA VAL A 224 -1.75 -20.39 -2.65
C VAL A 224 -1.65 -21.50 -1.58
N PRO A 225 -1.25 -22.71 -1.94
CA PRO A 225 -1.16 -23.80 -0.96
C PRO A 225 -0.01 -23.56 0.02
N ALA A 226 -0.16 -24.04 1.24
CA ALA A 226 0.83 -23.82 2.31
C ALA A 226 2.25 -24.33 1.96
N ASP A 227 2.36 -25.43 1.27
CA ASP A 227 3.62 -26.01 0.78
C ASP A 227 4.18 -25.29 -0.45
N GLY A 228 3.35 -24.55 -1.19
CA GLY A 228 3.73 -23.67 -2.31
C GLY A 228 4.07 -22.23 -1.92
N TRP A 229 3.97 -21.87 -0.63
CA TRP A 229 4.06 -20.47 -0.16
C TRP A 229 5.36 -19.79 -0.53
N LYS A 230 6.47 -20.47 -0.27
CA LYS A 230 7.79 -20.01 -0.62
C LYS A 230 7.95 -19.83 -2.13
N ASP A 231 7.55 -20.84 -2.91
CA ASP A 231 7.66 -20.81 -4.38
C ASP A 231 6.83 -19.68 -4.98
N PHE A 232 5.68 -19.33 -4.38
CA PHE A 232 4.88 -18.17 -4.81
C PHE A 232 5.72 -16.90 -4.78
N TYR A 233 6.34 -16.55 -3.65
CA TYR A 233 7.15 -15.34 -3.52
C TYR A 233 8.43 -15.39 -4.36
N LEU A 234 9.12 -16.54 -4.40
CA LEU A 234 10.33 -16.68 -5.21
C LEU A 234 10.04 -16.51 -6.71
N ASN A 235 8.91 -17.03 -7.19
CA ASN A 235 8.50 -16.86 -8.57
C ASN A 235 8.06 -15.42 -8.86
N ALA A 236 7.40 -14.76 -7.92
CA ALA A 236 7.03 -13.36 -8.06
C ALA A 236 8.26 -12.46 -8.25
N ILE A 237 9.34 -12.66 -7.47
CA ILE A 237 10.61 -11.92 -7.64
C ILE A 237 11.22 -12.14 -9.03
N LYS A 238 11.29 -13.41 -9.49
CA LYS A 238 11.86 -13.75 -10.81
C LYS A 238 11.10 -13.07 -11.96
N ASN A 239 9.80 -12.85 -11.77
CA ASN A 239 8.90 -12.30 -12.79
C ASN A 239 8.62 -10.80 -12.65
N LEU A 240 9.26 -10.10 -11.70
CA LEU A 240 9.11 -8.66 -11.52
C LEU A 240 9.38 -7.91 -12.82
N LYS A 241 8.50 -6.96 -13.11
CA LYS A 241 8.63 -6.06 -14.26
C LYS A 241 9.30 -4.75 -13.84
N PRO A 242 9.86 -3.98 -14.80
CA PRO A 242 10.31 -2.62 -14.55
C PRO A 242 9.20 -1.76 -13.93
N GLY A 243 9.60 -0.81 -13.07
CA GLY A 243 8.70 0.06 -12.32
C GLY A 243 8.65 -0.28 -10.84
N VAL A 244 7.69 0.27 -10.10
CA VAL A 244 7.51 0.04 -8.67
C VAL A 244 6.45 -1.02 -8.45
N THR A 245 6.82 -2.12 -7.83
CA THR A 245 5.88 -3.16 -7.35
C THR A 245 5.85 -3.13 -5.82
N GLU A 246 4.70 -3.35 -5.23
CA GLU A 246 4.54 -3.55 -3.80
C GLU A 246 4.21 -5.02 -3.51
N PHE A 247 5.00 -5.63 -2.62
CA PHE A 247 4.67 -6.92 -2.02
C PHE A 247 4.00 -6.65 -0.68
N ILE A 248 2.70 -6.91 -0.61
CA ILE A 248 1.92 -6.84 0.61
C ILE A 248 2.06 -8.18 1.33
N VAL A 249 2.54 -8.13 2.57
CA VAL A 249 2.71 -9.30 3.43
C VAL A 249 2.06 -9.06 4.79
N HIS A 250 1.47 -10.11 5.34
CA HIS A 250 0.86 -10.06 6.67
C HIS A 250 1.75 -10.87 7.61
N LEU A 251 2.55 -10.18 8.42
CA LEU A 251 3.52 -10.84 9.30
C LEU A 251 2.88 -11.12 10.66
N GLY A 252 3.26 -12.25 11.28
CA GLY A 252 2.81 -12.59 12.62
C GLY A 252 3.48 -13.86 13.11
N HIS A 253 3.68 -13.97 14.44
CA HIS A 253 4.11 -15.21 15.07
C HIS A 253 2.91 -16.11 15.32
N ASP A 254 3.00 -17.39 14.91
CA ASP A 254 1.96 -18.39 15.15
C ASP A 254 2.00 -18.84 16.62
N ASP A 255 1.56 -17.99 17.51
CA ASP A 255 1.54 -18.18 18.94
C ASP A 255 0.11 -18.19 19.52
N ALA A 256 0.00 -18.34 20.85
CA ALA A 256 -1.29 -18.47 21.51
C ALA A 256 -2.18 -17.23 21.39
N GLU A 257 -1.60 -16.01 21.33
CA GLU A 257 -2.36 -14.78 21.12
C GLU A 257 -2.98 -14.78 19.71
N LEU A 258 -2.13 -14.91 18.69
CA LEU A 258 -2.59 -14.80 17.31
C LEU A 258 -3.53 -15.94 16.92
N GLN A 259 -3.28 -17.17 17.41
CA GLN A 259 -4.20 -18.29 17.24
C GLN A 259 -5.57 -18.02 17.86
N ALA A 260 -5.63 -17.37 19.04
CA ALA A 260 -6.87 -17.08 19.72
C ALA A 260 -7.68 -15.99 19.01
N VAL A 261 -7.04 -14.91 18.57
CA VAL A 261 -7.75 -13.77 17.92
C VAL A 261 -8.16 -14.07 16.47
N THR A 262 -7.46 -14.99 15.79
CA THR A 262 -7.74 -15.40 14.41
C THR A 262 -8.38 -16.79 14.29
N ALA A 263 -8.94 -17.35 15.38
CA ALA A 263 -9.40 -18.74 15.44
C ALA A 263 -10.46 -19.11 14.38
N ASP A 264 -11.25 -18.16 13.91
CA ASP A 264 -12.28 -18.31 12.87
C ASP A 264 -11.85 -17.79 11.49
N HIS A 265 -10.57 -17.38 11.36
CA HIS A 265 -9.97 -16.83 10.13
C HIS A 265 -8.72 -17.63 9.75
N PRO A 266 -8.84 -18.82 9.11
CA PRO A 266 -7.68 -19.58 8.65
C PRO A 266 -6.90 -18.85 7.54
N ASP A 267 -7.60 -18.13 6.67
CA ASP A 267 -7.00 -17.23 5.71
C ASP A 267 -6.60 -15.93 6.44
N TYR A 268 -5.36 -15.49 6.22
CA TYR A 268 -4.74 -14.35 6.93
C TYR A 268 -4.64 -14.53 8.47
N GLY A 269 -4.82 -15.75 8.99
CA GLY A 269 -4.68 -16.08 10.40
C GLY A 269 -3.23 -16.41 10.80
N ALA A 270 -3.06 -16.92 12.03
CA ALA A 270 -1.74 -17.14 12.65
C ALA A 270 -0.74 -17.93 11.78
N ALA A 271 -1.14 -19.09 11.29
CA ALA A 271 -0.27 -19.92 10.43
C ALA A 271 0.05 -19.29 9.07
N TRP A 272 -0.87 -18.48 8.52
CA TRP A 272 -0.63 -17.71 7.30
C TRP A 272 0.46 -16.67 7.54
N ARG A 273 0.32 -15.86 8.56
CA ARG A 273 1.21 -14.76 8.90
C ARG A 273 2.62 -15.24 9.25
N GLN A 274 2.70 -16.39 9.92
CA GLN A 274 4.00 -17.04 10.17
C GLN A 274 4.68 -17.51 8.87
N ARG A 275 3.91 -17.98 7.86
CA ARG A 275 4.50 -18.34 6.56
C ARG A 275 5.07 -17.13 5.83
N ASP A 276 4.34 -16.01 5.81
CA ASP A 276 4.85 -14.76 5.25
C ASP A 276 6.15 -14.34 5.94
N TYR A 277 6.13 -14.30 7.28
CA TYR A 277 7.32 -13.96 8.06
C TYR A 277 8.52 -14.88 7.73
N ASN A 278 8.30 -16.18 7.71
CA ASN A 278 9.37 -17.16 7.44
C ASN A 278 10.00 -17.00 6.05
N VAL A 279 9.20 -16.68 5.04
CA VAL A 279 9.72 -16.49 3.67
C VAL A 279 10.46 -15.15 3.57
N ILE A 280 9.83 -14.06 3.98
CA ILE A 280 10.37 -12.72 3.78
C ILE A 280 11.66 -12.49 4.58
N THR A 281 11.78 -13.07 5.79
CA THR A 281 13.00 -12.98 6.61
C THR A 281 14.08 -13.99 6.25
N SER A 282 13.83 -14.89 5.28
CA SER A 282 14.77 -15.94 4.93
C SER A 282 15.99 -15.41 4.17
N PRO A 283 17.19 -15.98 4.43
CA PRO A 283 18.38 -15.63 3.67
C PRO A 283 18.25 -15.91 2.16
N GLU A 284 17.46 -16.92 1.80
CA GLU A 284 17.20 -17.28 0.41
C GLU A 284 16.39 -16.21 -0.33
N PHE A 285 15.37 -15.65 0.31
CA PHE A 285 14.58 -14.54 -0.27
C PHE A 285 15.47 -13.31 -0.48
N LYS A 286 16.28 -12.96 0.52
CA LYS A 286 17.26 -11.86 0.41
C LYS A 286 18.22 -12.07 -0.76
N LYS A 287 18.82 -13.28 -0.84
CA LYS A 287 19.73 -13.61 -1.93
C LYS A 287 19.05 -13.51 -3.29
N LEU A 288 17.79 -13.91 -3.40
CA LEU A 288 17.07 -13.85 -4.66
C LEU A 288 16.81 -12.42 -5.12
N LEU A 289 16.54 -11.48 -4.20
CA LEU A 289 16.44 -10.05 -4.52
C LEU A 289 17.76 -9.53 -5.14
N GLU A 290 18.89 -9.88 -4.53
CA GLU A 290 20.23 -9.52 -5.01
C GLU A 290 20.51 -10.12 -6.40
N ASP A 291 20.28 -11.43 -6.57
CA ASP A 291 20.51 -12.16 -7.82
C ASP A 291 19.65 -11.65 -8.99
N ASN A 292 18.49 -11.05 -8.72
CA ASN A 292 17.57 -10.48 -9.71
C ASN A 292 17.72 -8.96 -9.86
N HIS A 293 18.71 -8.36 -9.21
CA HIS A 293 18.97 -6.90 -9.25
C HIS A 293 17.75 -6.07 -8.86
N VAL A 294 16.99 -6.53 -7.87
CA VAL A 294 15.82 -5.82 -7.33
C VAL A 294 16.31 -4.71 -6.40
N ILE A 295 15.82 -3.51 -6.61
CA ILE A 295 16.15 -2.34 -5.79
C ILE A 295 15.01 -2.14 -4.79
N LEU A 296 15.32 -2.23 -3.50
CA LEU A 296 14.36 -1.96 -2.45
C LEU A 296 14.19 -0.45 -2.28
N VAL A 297 12.92 -0.02 -2.27
CA VAL A 297 12.51 1.38 -2.06
C VAL A 297 11.42 1.44 -0.98
N ARG A 298 11.10 2.64 -0.51
CA ARG A 298 10.14 2.89 0.57
C ARG A 298 9.08 3.88 0.12
N TRP A 299 7.92 3.87 0.72
CA TRP A 299 6.90 4.90 0.52
C TRP A 299 7.42 6.30 0.88
N ARG A 300 8.29 6.39 1.89
CA ARG A 300 8.99 7.63 2.25
C ARG A 300 9.83 8.20 1.09
N ASP A 301 10.38 7.34 0.24
CA ASP A 301 11.13 7.78 -0.93
C ASP A 301 10.19 8.28 -2.02
N LEU A 302 9.04 7.62 -2.20
CA LEU A 302 7.99 8.05 -3.11
C LEU A 302 7.34 9.38 -2.66
N LYS A 303 7.21 9.61 -1.34
CA LYS A 303 6.69 10.87 -0.77
C LYS A 303 7.50 12.09 -1.23
N LYS A 304 8.80 11.95 -1.48
CA LYS A 304 9.66 13.03 -2.01
C LYS A 304 9.27 13.46 -3.44
N LEU A 305 8.47 12.67 -4.13
CA LEU A 305 8.00 12.96 -5.48
C LEU A 305 6.69 13.79 -5.50
N LEU A 306 6.04 13.97 -4.35
CA LEU A 306 4.89 14.87 -4.22
C LEU A 306 5.39 16.32 -4.23
N ASN A 307 4.79 17.15 -5.05
CA ASN A 307 5.11 18.58 -5.18
C ASN A 307 4.45 19.43 -4.08
#